data_38a5043ba9c545d7804fb10950a6abd1
#
_entry.id   38a5043ba9c545d7804fb10950a6abd1
#
_cell.length_a   1.000
_cell.length_b   1.000
_cell.length_c   1.000
_cell.angle_alpha   90.00
_cell.angle_beta   90.00
_cell.angle_gamma   90.00
#
_symmetry.space_group_name_H-M   'P 1'
#
loop_
_entity.id
_entity.type
_entity.pdbx_description
1 polymer ?
#
loop_
_entity_poly.entity_id
_entity_poly.type
_entity_poly.pdbx_seq_one_letter_code
_entity_poly.pdbx_strand_id
1 'polypeptide(L)'
;MSQDHFFVTGAMGCIGSWVVRNLVAMGINVSTFDLSDNHHRLELIMNDESLNKVNFNMGDLADNVAVKNAIIESGATHIIHLGALQIPFCRENPPLGAAVNVMGTVNIFDAAITAGIKKITYASSVAVYGSSELYGELLQHDSLPSPMTHYGVYKQANEGTAKVYYQENGITSIGLRPYTVYGPGRDQGLTSSPTKAMLAAVQGNPYHIGFGGYNGFQYVDDIAKLFIQSAYEKFEGAEVYNIKGQIVHIKEIIEAIQSIVPSANITYEESVSLPFPKGQDDIELRELIDNFPETSLTDGVKQTMDHFELALKTGLFR
;
A
#
# COMPACT_ATOMS: atom_id res chain seq x y z
N MET A 1 -31.18 3.71 -0.52
CA MET A 1 -29.80 3.88 -0.05
C MET A 1 -28.94 3.99 -1.30
N SER A 2 -28.12 5.03 -1.43
CA SER A 2 -27.14 5.09 -2.53
C SER A 2 -26.20 3.90 -2.37
N GLN A 3 -25.94 3.19 -3.46
CA GLN A 3 -24.97 2.10 -3.47
C GLN A 3 -23.58 2.69 -3.21
N ASP A 4 -22.76 2.05 -2.37
CA ASP A 4 -21.41 2.52 -2.08
C ASP A 4 -20.59 2.61 -3.37
N HIS A 5 -19.83 3.69 -3.49
CA HIS A 5 -18.94 3.93 -4.62
C HIS A 5 -17.60 4.43 -4.10
N PHE A 6 -16.54 3.71 -4.40
CA PHE A 6 -15.19 4.03 -3.96
C PHE A 6 -14.40 4.72 -5.06
N PHE A 7 -13.70 5.79 -4.67
CA PHE A 7 -12.70 6.45 -5.48
C PHE A 7 -11.31 6.04 -4.98
N VAL A 8 -10.56 5.33 -5.81
CA VAL A 8 -9.24 4.77 -5.44
C VAL A 8 -8.16 5.45 -6.25
N THR A 9 -7.27 6.20 -5.60
CA THR A 9 -6.07 6.76 -6.26
C THR A 9 -4.88 5.83 -6.11
N GLY A 10 -3.96 5.87 -7.06
CA GLY A 10 -2.83 4.92 -7.08
C GLY A 10 -3.27 3.49 -7.35
N ALA A 11 -4.37 3.32 -8.08
CA ALA A 11 -5.01 2.04 -8.37
C ALA A 11 -4.13 1.11 -9.22
N MET A 12 -3.23 1.65 -10.03
CA MET A 12 -2.24 0.89 -10.81
C MET A 12 -1.03 0.47 -9.96
N GLY A 13 -0.97 0.89 -8.69
CA GLY A 13 0.04 0.45 -7.72
C GLY A 13 -0.25 -0.94 -7.15
N CYS A 14 0.72 -1.51 -6.41
CA CYS A 14 0.60 -2.84 -5.81
C CYS A 14 -0.61 -2.95 -4.86
N ILE A 15 -0.71 -2.10 -3.83
CA ILE A 15 -1.82 -2.13 -2.88
C ILE A 15 -3.13 -1.71 -3.56
N GLY A 16 -3.06 -0.68 -4.43
CA GLY A 16 -4.22 -0.14 -5.13
C GLY A 16 -4.92 -1.17 -6.01
N SER A 17 -4.17 -1.98 -6.75
CA SER A 17 -4.75 -3.04 -7.59
C SER A 17 -5.51 -4.08 -6.76
N TRP A 18 -5.02 -4.45 -5.58
CA TRP A 18 -5.72 -5.37 -4.68
C TRP A 18 -6.94 -4.75 -4.01
N VAL A 19 -6.90 -3.45 -3.68
CA VAL A 19 -8.08 -2.71 -3.20
C VAL A 19 -9.16 -2.72 -4.28
N VAL A 20 -8.83 -2.39 -5.53
CA VAL A 20 -9.78 -2.42 -6.66
C VAL A 20 -10.36 -3.82 -6.84
N ARG A 21 -9.49 -4.86 -6.89
CA ARG A 21 -9.92 -6.27 -7.01
C ARG A 21 -10.93 -6.65 -5.93
N ASN A 22 -10.61 -6.33 -4.67
CA ASN A 22 -11.46 -6.73 -3.54
C ASN A 22 -12.80 -6.00 -3.54
N LEU A 23 -12.81 -4.69 -3.82
CA LEU A 23 -14.06 -3.91 -3.95
C LEU A 23 -14.96 -4.45 -5.08
N VAL A 24 -14.38 -4.74 -6.25
CA VAL A 24 -15.12 -5.34 -7.37
C VAL A 24 -15.66 -6.72 -7.02
N ALA A 25 -14.88 -7.56 -6.33
CA ALA A 25 -15.31 -8.88 -5.86
C ALA A 25 -16.47 -8.80 -4.84
N MET A 26 -16.54 -7.71 -4.05
CA MET A 26 -17.65 -7.42 -3.14
C MET A 26 -18.87 -6.83 -3.88
N GLY A 27 -18.81 -6.61 -5.20
CA GLY A 27 -19.89 -6.00 -5.97
C GLY A 27 -20.05 -4.48 -5.76
N ILE A 28 -19.01 -3.81 -5.30
CA ILE A 28 -18.98 -2.37 -5.02
C ILE A 28 -18.51 -1.63 -6.26
N ASN A 29 -19.11 -0.47 -6.53
CA ASN A 29 -18.70 0.40 -7.63
C ASN A 29 -17.32 1.03 -7.33
N VAL A 30 -16.45 1.03 -8.32
CA VAL A 30 -15.09 1.58 -8.20
C VAL A 30 -14.77 2.51 -9.36
N SER A 31 -14.37 3.74 -9.02
CA SER A 31 -13.66 4.65 -9.91
C SER A 31 -12.21 4.75 -9.48
N THR A 32 -11.30 4.67 -10.42
CA THR A 32 -9.86 4.80 -10.17
C THR A 32 -9.34 6.15 -10.63
N PHE A 33 -8.22 6.60 -10.06
CA PHE A 33 -7.48 7.75 -10.54
C PHE A 33 -5.98 7.48 -10.45
N ASP A 34 -5.31 7.44 -11.58
CA ASP A 34 -3.87 7.15 -11.65
C ASP A 34 -3.23 7.91 -12.82
N LEU A 35 -1.93 8.17 -12.73
CA LEU A 35 -1.16 8.78 -13.81
C LEU A 35 -0.94 7.80 -14.98
N SER A 36 -0.97 6.51 -14.71
CA SER A 36 -0.69 5.44 -15.67
C SER A 36 -1.97 4.77 -16.15
N ASP A 37 -2.02 4.46 -17.45
CA ASP A 37 -3.01 3.59 -18.08
C ASP A 37 -2.55 2.12 -18.18
N ASN A 38 -1.42 1.79 -17.57
CA ASN A 38 -0.88 0.43 -17.59
C ASN A 38 -1.56 -0.44 -16.53
N HIS A 39 -2.48 -1.26 -16.93
CA HIS A 39 -3.30 -2.13 -16.07
C HIS A 39 -2.62 -3.47 -15.71
N HIS A 40 -1.34 -3.69 -16.03
CA HIS A 40 -0.67 -5.00 -15.87
C HIS A 40 -0.82 -5.63 -14.48
N ARG A 41 -0.84 -4.83 -13.39
CA ARG A 41 -1.03 -5.37 -12.02
C ARG A 41 -2.47 -5.78 -11.74
N LEU A 42 -3.43 -5.07 -12.32
CA LEU A 42 -4.84 -5.46 -12.28
C LEU A 42 -5.09 -6.71 -13.13
N GLU A 43 -4.56 -6.75 -14.36
CA GLU A 43 -4.63 -7.91 -15.25
C GLU A 43 -4.01 -9.17 -14.63
N LEU A 44 -2.96 -8.98 -13.81
CA LEU A 44 -2.32 -10.08 -13.10
C LEU A 44 -3.26 -10.75 -12.09
N ILE A 45 -4.20 -10.02 -11.47
CA ILE A 45 -5.02 -10.48 -10.34
C ILE A 45 -6.53 -10.47 -10.60
N MET A 46 -6.98 -9.95 -11.74
CA MET A 46 -8.39 -9.85 -12.13
C MET A 46 -8.58 -10.39 -13.56
N ASN A 47 -9.74 -10.94 -13.83
CA ASN A 47 -10.14 -11.31 -15.18
C ASN A 47 -10.82 -10.13 -15.91
N ASP A 48 -10.97 -10.23 -17.23
CA ASP A 48 -11.56 -9.19 -18.08
C ASP A 48 -12.98 -8.78 -17.65
N GLU A 49 -13.81 -9.74 -17.21
CA GLU A 49 -15.16 -9.46 -16.73
C GLU A 49 -15.14 -8.54 -15.51
N SER A 50 -14.20 -8.76 -14.60
CA SER A 50 -14.02 -7.94 -13.40
C SER A 50 -13.41 -6.57 -13.73
N LEU A 51 -12.46 -6.51 -14.65
CA LEU A 51 -11.85 -5.26 -15.11
C LEU A 51 -12.88 -4.35 -15.79
N ASN A 52 -13.80 -4.92 -16.56
CA ASN A 52 -14.87 -4.16 -17.22
C ASN A 52 -15.88 -3.50 -16.25
N LYS A 53 -15.83 -3.83 -14.95
CA LYS A 53 -16.66 -3.20 -13.90
C LYS A 53 -16.00 -1.97 -13.27
N VAL A 54 -14.74 -1.68 -13.62
CA VAL A 54 -13.97 -0.56 -13.06
C VAL A 54 -14.09 0.66 -13.96
N ASN A 55 -14.38 1.81 -13.36
CA ASN A 55 -14.34 3.08 -14.07
C ASN A 55 -12.95 3.69 -13.95
N PHE A 56 -12.17 3.60 -15.04
CA PHE A 56 -10.80 4.08 -15.10
C PHE A 56 -10.73 5.57 -15.45
N ASN A 57 -10.06 6.37 -14.60
CA ASN A 57 -9.76 7.76 -14.87
C ASN A 57 -8.25 7.97 -14.80
N MET A 58 -7.68 8.59 -15.82
CA MET A 58 -6.27 8.94 -15.88
C MET A 58 -6.09 10.42 -15.50
N GLY A 59 -5.11 10.71 -14.64
CA GLY A 59 -4.78 12.07 -14.27
C GLY A 59 -3.63 12.18 -13.27
N ASP A 60 -3.12 13.41 -13.11
CA ASP A 60 -2.04 13.73 -12.18
C ASP A 60 -2.63 14.23 -10.84
N LEU A 61 -2.19 13.64 -9.73
CA LEU A 61 -2.58 14.10 -8.39
C LEU A 61 -2.14 15.55 -8.10
N ALA A 62 -1.10 16.03 -8.75
CA ALA A 62 -0.65 17.42 -8.62
C ALA A 62 -1.58 18.42 -9.34
N ASP A 63 -2.48 17.95 -10.22
CA ASP A 63 -3.50 18.77 -10.87
C ASP A 63 -4.78 18.83 -10.04
N ASN A 64 -4.96 19.90 -9.28
CA ASN A 64 -6.13 20.12 -8.42
C ASN A 64 -7.45 20.06 -9.21
N VAL A 65 -7.48 20.61 -10.43
CA VAL A 65 -8.70 20.67 -11.25
C VAL A 65 -9.08 19.27 -11.73
N ALA A 66 -8.10 18.50 -12.21
CA ALA A 66 -8.31 17.12 -12.65
C ALA A 66 -8.80 16.23 -11.50
N VAL A 67 -8.16 16.29 -10.32
CA VAL A 67 -8.56 15.54 -9.12
C VAL A 67 -9.99 15.88 -8.71
N LYS A 68 -10.31 17.19 -8.62
CA LYS A 68 -11.63 17.65 -8.19
C LYS A 68 -12.73 17.20 -9.14
N ASN A 69 -12.53 17.36 -10.45
CA ASN A 69 -13.51 16.95 -11.46
C ASN A 69 -13.72 15.44 -11.42
N ALA A 70 -12.65 14.64 -11.38
CA ALA A 70 -12.74 13.19 -11.34
C ALA A 70 -13.52 12.67 -10.12
N ILE A 71 -13.30 13.25 -8.92
CA ILE A 71 -14.05 12.87 -7.71
C ILE A 71 -15.52 13.24 -7.83
N ILE A 72 -15.84 14.47 -8.28
CA ILE A 72 -17.23 14.94 -8.43
C ILE A 72 -17.98 14.11 -9.47
N GLU A 73 -17.39 13.91 -10.64
CA GLU A 73 -17.99 13.16 -11.76
C GLU A 73 -18.19 11.68 -11.43
N SER A 74 -17.33 11.10 -10.60
CA SER A 74 -17.48 9.71 -10.16
C SER A 74 -18.73 9.48 -9.30
N GLY A 75 -19.20 10.51 -8.58
CA GLY A 75 -20.24 10.36 -7.58
C GLY A 75 -19.85 9.47 -6.40
N ALA A 76 -18.54 9.37 -6.10
CA ALA A 76 -18.01 8.55 -5.04
C ALA A 76 -18.53 8.95 -3.66
N THR A 77 -18.70 7.95 -2.81
CA THR A 77 -19.09 8.10 -1.39
C THR A 77 -17.92 7.91 -0.43
N HIS A 78 -16.87 7.21 -0.90
CA HIS A 78 -15.66 6.88 -0.13
C HIS A 78 -14.41 7.15 -0.95
N ILE A 79 -13.33 7.57 -0.28
CA ILE A 79 -12.02 7.76 -0.91
C ILE A 79 -10.99 6.86 -0.21
N ILE A 80 -10.25 6.08 -1.01
CA ILE A 80 -9.01 5.40 -0.59
C ILE A 80 -7.86 6.01 -1.39
N HIS A 81 -7.02 6.79 -0.71
CA HIS A 81 -5.92 7.53 -1.32
C HIS A 81 -4.58 6.79 -1.13
N LEU A 82 -4.11 6.13 -2.18
CA LEU A 82 -2.85 5.35 -2.21
C LEU A 82 -1.81 5.92 -3.17
N GLY A 83 -2.20 6.87 -4.02
CA GLY A 83 -1.33 7.46 -5.02
C GLY A 83 -0.16 8.23 -4.39
N ALA A 84 1.06 7.82 -4.71
CA ALA A 84 2.29 8.46 -4.25
C ALA A 84 3.51 7.98 -5.05
N LEU A 85 4.51 8.84 -5.18
CA LEU A 85 5.85 8.45 -5.62
C LEU A 85 6.62 7.83 -4.45
N GLN A 86 7.31 6.70 -4.71
CA GLN A 86 8.07 5.95 -3.72
C GLN A 86 9.46 6.57 -3.45
N ILE A 87 10.18 6.06 -2.44
CA ILE A 87 11.48 6.54 -1.99
C ILE A 87 12.47 6.82 -3.14
N PRO A 88 12.72 5.90 -4.10
CA PRO A 88 13.68 6.17 -5.17
C PRO A 88 13.33 7.38 -6.01
N PHE A 89 12.06 7.55 -6.38
CA PHE A 89 11.57 8.65 -7.21
C PHE A 89 11.59 9.98 -6.47
N CYS A 90 11.21 9.99 -5.17
CA CYS A 90 11.29 11.18 -4.34
C CYS A 90 12.76 11.63 -4.10
N ARG A 91 13.69 10.66 -4.07
CA ARG A 91 15.13 10.96 -3.95
C ARG A 91 15.70 11.55 -5.24
N GLU A 92 15.28 11.00 -6.39
CA GLU A 92 15.74 11.45 -7.71
C GLU A 92 15.20 12.85 -8.06
N ASN A 93 13.93 13.11 -7.77
CA ASN A 93 13.27 14.39 -8.03
C ASN A 93 12.42 14.84 -6.83
N PRO A 94 13.03 15.46 -5.79
CA PRO A 94 12.31 15.91 -4.60
C PRO A 94 11.16 16.89 -4.89
N PRO A 95 11.29 17.89 -5.78
CA PRO A 95 10.17 18.78 -6.12
C PRO A 95 8.96 18.04 -6.68
N LEU A 96 9.17 17.09 -7.60
CA LEU A 96 8.09 16.25 -8.12
C LEU A 96 7.51 15.36 -7.01
N GLY A 97 8.37 14.81 -6.15
CA GLY A 97 7.96 14.06 -4.97
C GLY A 97 7.02 14.86 -4.06
N ALA A 98 7.34 16.13 -3.78
CA ALA A 98 6.51 17.02 -2.98
C ALA A 98 5.17 17.35 -3.70
N ALA A 99 5.22 17.65 -5.00
CA ALA A 99 4.04 17.95 -5.78
C ALA A 99 3.03 16.78 -5.78
N VAL A 100 3.50 15.56 -6.04
CA VAL A 100 2.63 14.39 -6.07
C VAL A 100 2.20 13.96 -4.66
N ASN A 101 3.15 13.84 -3.71
CA ASN A 101 2.85 13.22 -2.42
C ASN A 101 2.20 14.19 -1.43
N VAL A 102 2.59 15.47 -1.41
CA VAL A 102 2.05 16.45 -0.46
C VAL A 102 0.90 17.23 -1.10
N MET A 103 1.16 17.93 -2.21
CA MET A 103 0.11 18.72 -2.87
C MET A 103 -0.99 17.81 -3.40
N GLY A 104 -0.67 16.64 -3.94
CA GLY A 104 -1.66 15.65 -4.36
C GLY A 104 -2.58 15.22 -3.22
N THR A 105 -2.05 14.99 -2.01
CA THR A 105 -2.86 14.68 -0.82
C THR A 105 -3.77 15.87 -0.45
N VAL A 106 -3.26 17.08 -0.44
CA VAL A 106 -4.07 18.31 -0.22
C VAL A 106 -5.20 18.38 -1.24
N ASN A 107 -4.93 18.15 -2.53
CA ASN A 107 -5.93 18.16 -3.59
C ASN A 107 -7.06 17.14 -3.35
N ILE A 108 -6.73 15.96 -2.82
CA ILE A 108 -7.73 14.93 -2.45
C ILE A 108 -8.63 15.42 -1.32
N PHE A 109 -8.06 16.01 -0.26
CA PHE A 109 -8.86 16.53 0.86
C PHE A 109 -9.75 17.70 0.43
N ASP A 110 -9.25 18.65 -0.36
CA ASP A 110 -10.04 19.76 -0.91
C ASP A 110 -11.16 19.27 -1.82
N ALA A 111 -10.89 18.30 -2.67
CA ALA A 111 -11.89 17.70 -3.53
C ALA A 111 -12.98 16.95 -2.73
N ALA A 112 -12.61 16.27 -1.66
CA ALA A 112 -13.54 15.61 -0.75
C ALA A 112 -14.50 16.61 -0.10
N ILE A 113 -14.01 17.77 0.37
CA ILE A 113 -14.85 18.85 0.89
C ILE A 113 -15.88 19.29 -0.16
N THR A 114 -15.40 19.54 -1.38
CA THR A 114 -16.26 19.99 -2.48
C THR A 114 -17.32 18.97 -2.87
N ALA A 115 -16.98 17.68 -2.86
CA ALA A 115 -17.89 16.57 -3.17
C ALA A 115 -18.79 16.18 -1.98
N GLY A 116 -18.60 16.78 -0.80
CA GLY A 116 -19.36 16.44 0.41
C GLY A 116 -18.97 15.12 1.06
N ILE A 117 -17.83 14.53 0.68
CA ILE A 117 -17.28 13.29 1.25
C ILE A 117 -16.64 13.65 2.59
N LYS A 118 -17.04 12.96 3.67
CA LYS A 118 -16.64 13.28 5.04
C LYS A 118 -15.54 12.38 5.58
N LYS A 119 -15.14 11.35 4.83
CA LYS A 119 -14.17 10.37 5.30
C LYS A 119 -13.19 9.97 4.20
N ILE A 120 -11.90 9.94 4.56
CA ILE A 120 -10.80 9.52 3.70
C ILE A 120 -9.97 8.47 4.43
N THR A 121 -9.66 7.36 3.74
CA THR A 121 -8.63 6.43 4.18
C THR A 121 -7.41 6.63 3.28
N TYR A 122 -6.21 6.75 3.86
CA TYR A 122 -5.02 7.06 3.07
C TYR A 122 -3.79 6.29 3.52
N ALA A 123 -2.84 6.12 2.60
CA ALA A 123 -1.56 5.48 2.89
C ALA A 123 -0.55 6.49 3.43
N SER A 124 -0.17 6.34 4.70
CA SER A 124 1.11 6.79 5.24
C SER A 124 2.17 5.71 4.99
N SER A 125 3.17 5.57 5.84
CA SER A 125 4.23 4.56 5.68
C SER A 125 5.06 4.44 6.95
N VAL A 126 5.68 3.29 7.20
CA VAL A 126 6.76 3.14 8.20
C VAL A 126 7.90 4.12 7.99
N ALA A 127 8.07 4.65 6.78
CA ALA A 127 9.12 5.62 6.44
C ALA A 127 8.98 6.99 7.12
N VAL A 128 7.87 7.25 7.85
CA VAL A 128 7.75 8.41 8.76
C VAL A 128 8.66 8.27 9.96
N TYR A 129 9.11 7.06 10.27
CA TYR A 129 10.04 6.78 11.35
C TYR A 129 11.50 6.78 10.86
N GLY A 130 12.41 6.93 11.80
CA GLY A 130 13.84 6.92 11.57
C GLY A 130 14.49 5.56 11.85
N SER A 131 15.79 5.60 12.13
CA SER A 131 16.59 4.44 12.48
C SER A 131 16.05 3.71 13.73
N SER A 132 16.21 2.39 13.77
CA SER A 132 15.87 1.55 14.92
C SER A 132 16.54 1.97 16.23
N GLU A 133 17.67 2.69 16.16
CA GLU A 133 18.37 3.21 17.33
C GLU A 133 17.56 4.26 18.12
N LEU A 134 16.60 4.91 17.47
CA LEU A 134 15.74 5.93 18.09
C LEU A 134 14.54 5.34 18.85
N TYR A 135 14.27 4.05 18.63
CA TYR A 135 13.08 3.38 19.14
C TYR A 135 13.49 2.07 19.83
N GLY A 136 12.62 1.54 20.68
CA GLY A 136 12.81 0.19 21.22
C GLY A 136 12.70 -0.90 20.15
N GLU A 137 12.47 -2.14 20.56
CA GLU A 137 12.37 -3.25 19.60
C GLU A 137 11.19 -3.13 18.63
N LEU A 138 10.08 -2.53 19.10
CA LEU A 138 8.87 -2.29 18.32
C LEU A 138 8.47 -0.81 18.41
N LEU A 139 8.09 -0.24 17.29
CA LEU A 139 7.42 1.06 17.22
C LEU A 139 6.06 0.97 17.89
N GLN A 140 5.83 1.82 18.86
CA GLN A 140 4.53 1.98 19.50
C GLN A 140 3.64 2.93 18.67
N HIS A 141 2.34 2.91 18.92
CA HIS A 141 1.39 3.78 18.21
C HIS A 141 1.77 5.27 18.33
N ASP A 142 2.16 5.71 19.52
CA ASP A 142 2.53 7.08 19.86
C ASP A 142 4.01 7.42 19.59
N SER A 143 4.79 6.52 19.00
CA SER A 143 6.18 6.76 18.64
C SER A 143 6.30 8.01 17.76
N LEU A 144 7.20 8.91 18.13
CA LEU A 144 7.37 10.18 17.40
C LEU A 144 8.01 9.95 16.02
N PRO A 145 7.43 10.51 14.95
CA PRO A 145 8.04 10.46 13.62
C PRO A 145 9.42 11.14 13.59
N SER A 146 10.37 10.52 12.89
CA SER A 146 11.73 11.05 12.66
C SER A 146 12.24 10.60 11.28
N PRO A 147 11.59 11.03 10.19
CA PRO A 147 11.87 10.50 8.85
C PRO A 147 13.27 10.85 8.37
N MET A 148 13.92 9.90 7.68
CA MET A 148 15.25 10.04 7.12
C MET A 148 15.25 10.16 5.58
N THR A 149 14.08 10.23 4.95
CA THR A 149 13.94 10.32 3.50
C THR A 149 12.92 11.40 3.12
N HIS A 150 13.08 12.02 1.94
CA HIS A 150 12.06 12.95 1.42
C HIS A 150 10.66 12.32 1.42
N TYR A 151 10.55 11.08 0.99
CA TYR A 151 9.28 10.34 1.01
C TYR A 151 8.67 10.26 2.42
N GLY A 152 9.49 9.93 3.43
CA GLY A 152 9.04 9.87 4.83
C GLY A 152 8.58 11.23 5.34
N VAL A 153 9.31 12.31 5.03
CA VAL A 153 8.91 13.70 5.35
C VAL A 153 7.57 14.04 4.70
N TYR A 154 7.36 13.65 3.43
CA TYR A 154 6.10 13.92 2.75
C TYR A 154 4.94 13.14 3.36
N LYS A 155 5.15 11.88 3.75
CA LYS A 155 4.13 11.09 4.45
C LYS A 155 3.81 11.66 5.84
N GLN A 156 4.82 12.12 6.60
CA GLN A 156 4.61 12.83 7.86
C GLN A 156 3.82 14.13 7.66
N ALA A 157 4.12 14.90 6.62
CA ALA A 157 3.36 16.11 6.27
C ALA A 157 1.88 15.77 5.99
N ASN A 158 1.60 14.66 5.32
CA ASN A 158 0.23 14.21 5.05
C ASN A 158 -0.52 13.85 6.34
N GLU A 159 0.15 13.21 7.31
CA GLU A 159 -0.44 12.91 8.63
C GLU A 159 -0.82 14.20 9.37
N GLY A 160 0.05 15.22 9.34
CA GLY A 160 -0.25 16.53 9.90
C GLY A 160 -1.37 17.25 9.17
N THR A 161 -1.34 17.22 7.84
CA THR A 161 -2.38 17.81 6.97
C THR A 161 -3.76 17.22 7.27
N ALA A 162 -3.87 15.90 7.40
CA ALA A 162 -5.12 15.22 7.72
C ALA A 162 -5.72 15.71 9.05
N LYS A 163 -4.88 15.93 10.07
CA LYS A 163 -5.32 16.47 11.38
C LYS A 163 -5.90 17.87 11.25
N VAL A 164 -5.27 18.73 10.43
CA VAL A 164 -5.77 20.10 10.19
C VAL A 164 -7.10 20.06 9.45
N TYR A 165 -7.25 19.24 8.41
CA TYR A 165 -8.53 19.08 7.70
C TYR A 165 -9.67 18.56 8.58
N TYR A 166 -9.37 17.72 9.56
CA TYR A 166 -10.36 17.34 10.56
C TYR A 166 -10.76 18.52 11.43
N GLN A 167 -9.78 19.26 11.97
CA GLN A 167 -10.02 20.39 12.88
C GLN A 167 -10.79 21.55 12.21
N GLU A 168 -10.45 21.87 10.97
CA GLU A 168 -11.01 23.03 10.26
C GLU A 168 -12.27 22.69 9.45
N ASN A 169 -12.37 21.47 8.90
CA ASN A 169 -13.39 21.10 7.94
C ASN A 169 -14.24 19.89 8.35
N GLY A 170 -13.89 19.22 9.45
CA GLY A 170 -14.58 18.01 9.92
C GLY A 170 -14.43 16.82 8.98
N ILE A 171 -13.30 16.75 8.20
CA ILE A 171 -13.00 15.59 7.36
C ILE A 171 -12.33 14.54 8.23
N THR A 172 -13.04 13.50 8.58
CA THR A 172 -12.50 12.33 9.27
C THR A 172 -11.51 11.59 8.38
N SER A 173 -10.42 11.11 8.97
CA SER A 173 -9.47 10.29 8.22
C SER A 173 -8.82 9.19 9.05
N ILE A 174 -8.57 8.06 8.41
CA ILE A 174 -7.75 6.97 8.91
C ILE A 174 -6.55 6.79 7.99
N GLY A 175 -5.37 7.08 8.52
CA GLY A 175 -4.09 6.80 7.87
C GLY A 175 -3.57 5.43 8.29
N LEU A 176 -3.00 4.68 7.36
CA LEU A 176 -2.32 3.43 7.67
C LEU A 176 -0.84 3.53 7.29
N ARG A 177 0.05 2.93 8.10
CA ARG A 177 1.50 2.89 7.87
C ARG A 177 1.96 1.49 7.44
N PRO A 178 1.81 1.10 6.17
CA PRO A 178 2.36 -0.15 5.66
C PRO A 178 3.88 -0.19 5.81
N TYR A 179 4.42 -1.42 5.94
CA TYR A 179 5.86 -1.67 6.01
C TYR A 179 6.34 -2.42 4.75
N THR A 180 6.83 -3.66 4.89
CA THR A 180 7.27 -4.47 3.74
C THR A 180 6.11 -5.27 3.20
N VAL A 181 5.37 -4.66 2.29
CA VAL A 181 4.28 -5.35 1.60
C VAL A 181 4.87 -6.29 0.55
N TYR A 182 4.39 -7.54 0.51
CA TYR A 182 4.77 -8.55 -0.48
C TYR A 182 3.52 -9.22 -1.08
N GLY A 183 3.68 -9.83 -2.24
CA GLY A 183 2.61 -10.53 -2.95
C GLY A 183 2.53 -10.13 -4.42
N PRO A 184 1.59 -10.72 -5.21
CA PRO A 184 1.45 -10.42 -6.63
C PRO A 184 1.24 -8.93 -6.89
N GLY A 185 1.97 -8.38 -7.88
CA GLY A 185 1.97 -6.94 -8.18
C GLY A 185 3.02 -6.13 -7.42
N ARG A 186 3.78 -6.71 -6.47
CA ARG A 186 4.89 -6.02 -5.79
C ARG A 186 6.20 -6.15 -6.59
N ASP A 187 6.32 -5.41 -7.66
CA ASP A 187 7.42 -5.47 -8.65
C ASP A 187 8.38 -4.27 -8.59
N GLN A 188 8.03 -3.21 -7.85
CA GLN A 188 8.83 -1.98 -7.74
C GLN A 188 9.03 -1.54 -6.28
N GLY A 189 10.05 -0.70 -6.08
CA GLY A 189 10.41 -0.11 -4.78
C GLY A 189 11.47 -0.89 -4.03
N LEU A 190 12.02 -0.26 -2.99
CA LEU A 190 13.17 -0.76 -2.22
C LEU A 190 12.92 -2.17 -1.66
N THR A 191 11.71 -2.44 -1.19
CA THR A 191 11.33 -3.69 -0.52
C THR A 191 10.63 -4.70 -1.43
N SER A 192 10.74 -4.58 -2.76
CA SER A 192 10.14 -5.52 -3.71
C SER A 192 10.93 -6.82 -3.90
N SER A 193 12.20 -6.83 -3.48
CA SER A 193 13.12 -7.98 -3.71
C SER A 193 12.59 -9.32 -3.22
N PRO A 194 11.94 -9.48 -2.05
CA PRO A 194 11.38 -10.76 -1.64
C PRO A 194 10.31 -11.31 -2.60
N THR A 195 9.40 -10.46 -3.09
CA THR A 195 8.40 -10.87 -4.10
C THR A 195 9.05 -11.25 -5.42
N LYS A 196 10.09 -10.51 -5.84
CA LYS A 196 10.86 -10.84 -7.05
C LYS A 196 11.62 -12.16 -6.89
N ALA A 197 12.12 -12.47 -5.70
CA ALA A 197 12.75 -13.75 -5.40
C ALA A 197 11.76 -14.93 -5.54
N MET A 198 10.50 -14.74 -5.10
CA MET A 198 9.42 -15.72 -5.29
C MET A 198 9.17 -15.98 -6.78
N LEU A 199 9.06 -14.92 -7.58
CA LEU A 199 8.89 -15.05 -9.04
C LEU A 199 10.10 -15.75 -9.69
N ALA A 200 11.31 -15.35 -9.34
CA ALA A 200 12.54 -15.97 -9.84
C ALA A 200 12.61 -17.46 -9.50
N ALA A 201 12.22 -17.85 -8.28
CA ALA A 201 12.16 -19.26 -7.88
C ALA A 201 11.19 -20.07 -8.73
N VAL A 202 10.00 -19.55 -9.01
CA VAL A 202 8.99 -20.20 -9.89
C VAL A 202 9.52 -20.32 -11.33
N GLN A 203 10.30 -19.34 -11.79
CA GLN A 203 10.93 -19.36 -13.13
C GLN A 203 12.20 -20.24 -13.21
N GLY A 204 12.70 -20.75 -12.07
CA GLY A 204 13.97 -21.49 -12.00
C GLY A 204 15.21 -20.60 -12.13
N ASN A 205 15.08 -19.29 -11.93
CA ASN A 205 16.15 -18.31 -12.02
C ASN A 205 16.79 -18.03 -10.65
N PRO A 206 18.10 -17.77 -10.59
CA PRO A 206 18.72 -17.28 -9.35
C PRO A 206 18.28 -15.85 -9.07
N TYR A 207 18.24 -15.49 -7.78
CA TYR A 207 17.95 -14.13 -7.35
C TYR A 207 18.76 -13.74 -6.11
N HIS A 208 19.14 -12.46 -6.02
CA HIS A 208 19.81 -11.90 -4.85
C HIS A 208 18.95 -10.79 -4.24
N ILE A 209 18.58 -10.95 -2.96
CA ILE A 209 17.87 -9.93 -2.17
C ILE A 209 18.92 -8.99 -1.58
N GLY A 210 18.91 -7.72 -1.98
CA GLY A 210 19.93 -6.73 -1.63
C GLY A 210 19.89 -6.22 -0.18
N PHE A 211 19.21 -6.91 0.73
CA PHE A 211 19.16 -6.59 2.16
C PHE A 211 18.87 -7.83 2.99
N GLY A 212 19.20 -7.75 4.29
CA GLY A 212 18.97 -8.77 5.29
C GLY A 212 18.20 -8.25 6.50
N GLY A 213 18.40 -8.89 7.64
CA GLY A 213 17.82 -8.49 8.92
C GLY A 213 16.34 -8.82 9.06
N TYR A 214 15.77 -8.36 10.18
CA TYR A 214 14.35 -8.52 10.51
C TYR A 214 13.51 -7.38 9.94
N ASN A 215 12.34 -7.69 9.40
CA ASN A 215 11.40 -6.73 8.85
C ASN A 215 9.96 -7.19 9.08
N GLY A 216 9.03 -6.24 9.21
CA GLY A 216 7.60 -6.52 9.26
C GLY A 216 7.06 -6.81 7.86
N PHE A 217 6.84 -8.09 7.54
CA PHE A 217 6.27 -8.53 6.26
C PHE A 217 4.76 -8.56 6.30
N GLN A 218 4.13 -8.00 5.26
CA GLN A 218 2.69 -7.81 5.17
C GLN A 218 2.19 -8.34 3.83
N TYR A 219 1.27 -9.31 3.87
CA TYR A 219 0.68 -9.83 2.64
C TYR A 219 -0.24 -8.79 2.01
N VAL A 220 -0.12 -8.58 0.72
CA VAL A 220 -0.76 -7.46 0.00
C VAL A 220 -2.29 -7.47 0.09
N ASP A 221 -2.91 -8.65 0.06
CA ASP A 221 -4.37 -8.77 0.16
C ASP A 221 -4.88 -8.36 1.55
N ASP A 222 -4.15 -8.70 2.61
CA ASP A 222 -4.49 -8.27 3.97
C ASP A 222 -4.42 -6.75 4.10
N ILE A 223 -3.37 -6.13 3.55
CA ILE A 223 -3.22 -4.67 3.55
C ILE A 223 -4.36 -4.02 2.76
N ALA A 224 -4.73 -4.54 1.60
CA ALA A 224 -5.85 -4.03 0.81
C ALA A 224 -7.17 -4.12 1.58
N LYS A 225 -7.42 -5.23 2.28
CA LYS A 225 -8.59 -5.41 3.14
C LYS A 225 -8.61 -4.41 4.30
N LEU A 226 -7.46 -4.16 4.95
CA LEU A 226 -7.36 -3.15 6.01
C LEU A 226 -7.72 -1.75 5.52
N PHE A 227 -7.29 -1.34 4.32
CA PHE A 227 -7.71 -0.06 3.74
C PHE A 227 -9.23 0.00 3.51
N ILE A 228 -9.83 -1.08 3.01
CA ILE A 228 -11.27 -1.15 2.77
C ILE A 228 -12.04 -1.13 4.09
N GLN A 229 -11.66 -1.96 5.07
CA GLN A 229 -12.31 -2.00 6.39
C GLN A 229 -12.22 -0.64 7.08
N SER A 230 -11.02 -0.01 7.10
CA SER A 230 -10.83 1.34 7.64
C SER A 230 -11.75 2.38 6.99
N ALA A 231 -12.06 2.25 5.71
CA ALA A 231 -12.99 3.17 5.04
C ALA A 231 -14.44 3.00 5.52
N TYR A 232 -14.81 1.84 6.01
CA TYR A 232 -16.14 1.57 6.56
C TYR A 232 -16.27 1.86 8.08
N GLU A 233 -15.13 1.93 8.81
CA GLU A 233 -15.18 2.08 10.27
C GLU A 233 -15.89 3.37 10.71
N LYS A 234 -16.67 3.26 11.79
CA LYS A 234 -17.31 4.41 12.45
C LYS A 234 -16.31 5.08 13.36
N PHE A 235 -15.60 6.03 12.82
CA PHE A 235 -14.54 6.76 13.50
C PHE A 235 -14.74 8.27 13.29
N GLU A 236 -14.48 9.08 14.32
CA GLU A 236 -14.44 10.54 14.24
C GLU A 236 -13.05 11.01 14.68
N GLY A 237 -12.35 11.71 13.80
CA GLY A 237 -10.99 12.18 14.07
C GLY A 237 -10.09 12.08 12.84
N ALA A 238 -8.82 12.32 13.07
CA ALA A 238 -7.76 12.08 12.10
C ALA A 238 -6.63 11.32 12.80
N GLU A 239 -6.62 10.01 12.68
CA GLU A 239 -5.66 9.13 13.34
C GLU A 239 -4.87 8.31 12.32
N VAL A 240 -3.68 7.90 12.71
CA VAL A 240 -2.79 7.13 11.84
C VAL A 240 -2.30 5.89 12.60
N TYR A 241 -2.55 4.73 12.01
CA TYR A 241 -2.28 3.45 12.66
C TYR A 241 -1.09 2.74 12.03
N ASN A 242 -0.30 2.12 12.90
CA ASN A 242 0.73 1.18 12.49
C ASN A 242 0.10 -0.16 12.09
N ILE A 243 0.78 -0.89 11.21
CA ILE A 243 0.42 -2.27 10.83
C ILE A 243 1.62 -3.16 11.12
N LYS A 244 1.50 -4.10 12.05
CA LYS A 244 2.60 -4.95 12.48
C LYS A 244 3.12 -5.89 11.38
N GLY A 245 2.23 -6.66 10.77
CA GLY A 245 2.62 -7.77 9.92
C GLY A 245 3.37 -8.86 10.67
N GLN A 246 4.08 -9.72 9.95
CA GLN A 246 4.93 -10.75 10.55
C GLN A 246 6.39 -10.29 10.57
N ILE A 247 6.97 -10.17 11.77
CA ILE A 247 8.35 -9.74 11.94
C ILE A 247 9.25 -10.96 11.79
N VAL A 248 9.86 -11.10 10.63
CA VAL A 248 10.70 -12.25 10.28
C VAL A 248 12.03 -11.80 9.67
N HIS A 249 13.02 -12.64 9.77
CA HIS A 249 14.30 -12.44 9.11
C HIS A 249 14.20 -12.82 7.61
N ILE A 250 14.98 -12.16 6.75
CA ILE A 250 15.02 -12.49 5.31
C ILE A 250 15.29 -13.98 5.06
N LYS A 251 16.09 -14.62 5.91
CA LYS A 251 16.39 -16.06 5.84
C LYS A 251 15.11 -16.89 5.91
N GLU A 252 14.15 -16.53 6.77
CA GLU A 252 12.88 -17.25 6.92
C GLU A 252 12.00 -17.12 5.65
N ILE A 253 12.07 -15.97 4.96
CA ILE A 253 11.44 -15.80 3.63
C ILE A 253 12.04 -16.79 2.62
N ILE A 254 13.39 -16.91 2.59
CA ILE A 254 14.09 -17.83 1.69
C ILE A 254 13.72 -19.28 2.03
N GLU A 255 13.69 -19.65 3.31
CA GLU A 255 13.26 -20.98 3.77
C GLU A 255 11.82 -21.29 3.34
N ALA A 256 10.91 -20.33 3.46
CA ALA A 256 9.53 -20.47 2.97
C ALA A 256 9.48 -20.69 1.45
N ILE A 257 10.27 -19.95 0.66
CA ILE A 257 10.38 -20.15 -0.80
C ILE A 257 10.94 -21.56 -1.10
N GLN A 258 12.01 -21.95 -0.42
CA GLN A 258 12.67 -23.26 -0.64
C GLN A 258 11.81 -24.44 -0.17
N SER A 259 10.88 -24.24 0.77
CA SER A 259 9.92 -25.28 1.14
C SER A 259 8.96 -25.65 -0.02
N ILE A 260 8.75 -24.73 -0.97
CA ILE A 260 7.90 -24.91 -2.15
C ILE A 260 8.74 -25.32 -3.37
N VAL A 261 9.88 -24.64 -3.57
CA VAL A 261 10.85 -24.93 -4.65
C VAL A 261 12.22 -25.23 -4.03
N PRO A 262 12.49 -26.49 -3.64
CA PRO A 262 13.75 -26.85 -2.95
C PRO A 262 15.03 -26.51 -3.71
N SER A 263 14.96 -26.41 -5.03
CA SER A 263 16.09 -26.04 -5.90
C SER A 263 16.27 -24.52 -6.07
N ALA A 264 15.45 -23.68 -5.43
CA ALA A 264 15.53 -22.23 -5.58
C ALA A 264 16.89 -21.70 -5.11
N ASN A 265 17.60 -21.02 -6.01
CA ASN A 265 18.91 -20.41 -5.74
C ASN A 265 18.70 -18.93 -5.37
N ILE A 266 18.30 -18.69 -4.13
CA ILE A 266 18.06 -17.36 -3.58
C ILE A 266 19.13 -17.04 -2.53
N THR A 267 19.76 -15.88 -2.67
CA THR A 267 20.76 -15.35 -1.72
C THR A 267 20.31 -13.98 -1.22
N TYR A 268 20.95 -13.48 -0.16
CA TYR A 268 20.66 -12.15 0.38
C TYR A 268 21.93 -11.48 0.93
N GLU A 269 21.87 -10.15 1.08
CA GLU A 269 22.95 -9.34 1.64
C GLU A 269 22.75 -9.15 3.14
N GLU A 270 23.47 -9.93 3.95
CA GLU A 270 23.32 -9.93 5.41
C GLU A 270 23.81 -8.64 6.08
N SER A 271 24.79 -7.98 5.48
CA SER A 271 25.42 -6.77 6.03
C SER A 271 24.58 -5.51 5.85
N VAL A 272 23.53 -5.55 5.03
CA VAL A 272 22.67 -4.41 4.71
C VAL A 272 21.31 -4.58 5.36
N SER A 273 20.97 -3.72 6.31
CA SER A 273 19.63 -3.64 6.89
C SER A 273 18.82 -2.49 6.27
N LEU A 274 17.50 -2.64 6.25
CA LEU A 274 16.63 -1.51 5.91
C LEU A 274 16.75 -0.42 6.98
N PRO A 275 16.66 0.88 6.59
CA PRO A 275 16.82 2.00 7.53
C PRO A 275 15.54 2.25 8.34
N PHE A 276 14.90 1.19 8.82
CA PHE A 276 13.65 1.24 9.57
C PHE A 276 13.72 0.32 10.79
N PRO A 277 12.94 0.54 11.85
CA PRO A 277 12.80 -0.39 12.97
C PRO A 277 12.37 -1.79 12.52
N LYS A 278 12.65 -2.81 13.33
CA LYS A 278 12.34 -4.20 12.98
C LYS A 278 10.85 -4.46 12.74
N GLY A 279 9.98 -3.75 13.46
CA GLY A 279 8.53 -3.90 13.34
C GLY A 279 7.77 -2.80 14.05
N GLN A 280 6.46 -2.87 13.94
CA GLN A 280 5.49 -1.95 14.52
C GLN A 280 4.52 -2.73 15.42
N ASP A 281 4.02 -2.08 16.48
CA ASP A 281 2.86 -2.55 17.23
C ASP A 281 1.58 -2.08 16.51
N ASP A 282 0.52 -2.87 16.52
CA ASP A 282 -0.75 -2.58 15.86
C ASP A 282 -1.97 -2.80 16.77
N ILE A 283 -1.77 -2.74 18.08
CA ILE A 283 -2.83 -2.99 19.06
C ILE A 283 -4.04 -2.07 18.81
N GLU A 284 -3.81 -0.78 18.64
CA GLU A 284 -4.87 0.21 18.43
C GLU A 284 -5.63 0.00 17.12
N LEU A 285 -4.94 -0.48 16.07
CA LEU A 285 -5.61 -0.84 14.82
C LEU A 285 -6.47 -2.10 14.98
N ARG A 286 -6.00 -3.09 15.76
CA ARG A 286 -6.76 -4.31 16.06
C ARG A 286 -7.98 -4.06 16.97
N GLU A 287 -7.92 -3.02 17.80
CA GLU A 287 -9.08 -2.58 18.57
C GLU A 287 -10.12 -1.86 17.70
N LEU A 288 -9.67 -1.20 16.62
CA LEU A 288 -10.54 -0.50 15.68
C LEU A 288 -11.21 -1.44 14.67
N ILE A 289 -10.47 -2.44 14.17
CA ILE A 289 -10.89 -3.28 13.05
C ILE A 289 -11.33 -4.66 13.52
N ASP A 290 -12.61 -4.97 13.38
CA ASP A 290 -13.15 -6.32 13.59
C ASP A 290 -12.65 -7.28 12.48
N ASN A 291 -12.46 -8.57 12.84
CA ASN A 291 -12.01 -9.61 11.89
C ASN A 291 -10.74 -9.20 11.13
N PHE A 292 -9.72 -8.82 11.88
CA PHE A 292 -8.44 -8.35 11.36
C PHE A 292 -7.82 -9.37 10.38
N PRO A 293 -7.54 -8.99 9.12
CA PRO A 293 -6.98 -9.89 8.14
C PRO A 293 -5.52 -10.18 8.47
N GLU A 294 -5.17 -11.46 8.56
CA GLU A 294 -3.81 -11.89 8.90
C GLU A 294 -3.47 -13.22 8.21
N THR A 295 -2.70 -13.14 7.15
CA THR A 295 -2.20 -14.30 6.42
C THR A 295 -0.83 -14.70 6.96
N SER A 296 -0.63 -15.99 7.28
CA SER A 296 0.68 -16.49 7.72
C SER A 296 1.74 -16.29 6.63
N LEU A 297 3.03 -16.15 7.02
CA LEU A 297 4.13 -16.04 6.07
C LEU A 297 4.12 -17.19 5.06
N THR A 298 3.99 -18.42 5.55
CA THR A 298 3.99 -19.62 4.71
C THR A 298 2.84 -19.61 3.70
N ASP A 299 1.63 -19.22 4.15
CA ASP A 299 0.47 -19.15 3.27
C ASP A 299 0.59 -18.00 2.26
N GLY A 300 1.06 -16.83 2.68
CA GLY A 300 1.25 -15.68 1.79
C GLY A 300 2.34 -15.93 0.74
N VAL A 301 3.46 -16.57 1.12
CA VAL A 301 4.50 -16.99 0.17
C VAL A 301 3.92 -18.01 -0.80
N LYS A 302 3.22 -19.04 -0.30
CA LYS A 302 2.60 -20.05 -1.14
C LYS A 302 1.60 -19.45 -2.12
N GLN A 303 0.66 -18.64 -1.64
CA GLN A 303 -0.35 -17.99 -2.49
C GLN A 303 0.31 -17.11 -3.56
N THR A 304 1.40 -16.41 -3.22
CA THR A 304 2.16 -15.58 -4.16
C THR A 304 2.79 -16.43 -5.25
N MET A 305 3.45 -17.53 -4.88
CA MET A 305 4.13 -18.42 -5.83
C MET A 305 3.14 -19.19 -6.71
N ASP A 306 2.05 -19.70 -6.15
CA ASP A 306 0.97 -20.36 -6.90
C ASP A 306 0.38 -19.39 -7.94
N HIS A 307 0.20 -18.12 -7.56
CA HIS A 307 -0.29 -17.07 -8.45
C HIS A 307 0.67 -16.80 -9.61
N PHE A 308 1.97 -16.71 -9.33
CA PHE A 308 2.99 -16.53 -10.37
C PHE A 308 3.08 -17.72 -11.30
N GLU A 309 2.99 -18.94 -10.76
CA GLU A 309 2.97 -20.16 -11.58
C GLU A 309 1.76 -20.16 -12.55
N LEU A 310 0.59 -19.80 -12.06
CA LEU A 310 -0.61 -19.68 -12.90
C LEU A 310 -0.44 -18.59 -13.96
N ALA A 311 0.06 -17.41 -13.58
CA ALA A 311 0.27 -16.29 -14.50
C ALA A 311 1.28 -16.63 -15.61
N LEU A 312 2.34 -17.38 -15.30
CA LEU A 312 3.29 -17.89 -16.30
C LEU A 312 2.63 -18.90 -17.25
N LYS A 313 1.82 -19.83 -16.73
CA LYS A 313 1.09 -20.84 -17.53
C LYS A 313 0.05 -20.18 -18.47
N THR A 314 -0.56 -19.09 -18.05
CA THR A 314 -1.58 -18.36 -18.83
C THR A 314 -1.01 -17.27 -19.73
N GLY A 315 0.32 -17.02 -19.69
CA GLY A 315 1.00 -16.03 -20.52
C GLY A 315 0.76 -14.57 -20.09
N LEU A 316 0.31 -14.33 -18.85
CA LEU A 316 0.16 -12.99 -18.28
C LEU A 316 1.51 -12.33 -17.96
N PHE A 317 2.56 -13.11 -17.72
CA PHE A 317 3.94 -12.63 -17.75
C PHE A 317 4.53 -12.88 -19.15
N ARG A 318 4.76 -11.82 -19.88
CA ARG A 318 5.50 -11.82 -21.14
C ARG A 318 6.92 -11.33 -20.93
#